data_0b63285d0560c5f4044b0fe47cfa009a
#
_entry.id   0b63285d0560c5f4044b0fe47cfa009a
#
_cell.length_a   1.000
_cell.length_b   1.000
_cell.length_c   1.000
_cell.angle_alpha   90.00
_cell.angle_beta   90.00
_cell.angle_gamma   90.00
#
_symmetry.space_group_name_H-M   'P 1'
#
loop_
_entity.id
_entity.type
_entity.pdbx_description
1 polymer ?
#
loop_
_entity_poly.entity_id
_entity_poly.type
_entity_poly.pdbx_seq_one_letter_code
_entity_poly.pdbx_strand_id
1 'polypeptide(L)'
;NLYPDARPDQISSLVSSYLDVPNENIVITRGSTEAIDVAIRTFCIPNKDGILVFPPTFEMYKFYADVQGVNMHTILLDENNGYSLDMKAIEMFDPNQSKLTFISSPSNPLGHVFSDESIYRVCEHFSESGLIVLDGAYVEFDDDNIYKDILSRFENVIMLRTLSKAFGLAGVRCGVLISSQEICQYIERVIPPYSFSTPAVNSVIESLSDDGIKKSQRNIKVILDDRKWLSQ
;
A
#
# COMPACT_ATOMS: atom_id res chain seq x y z
N ASN A 1 -25.89 -19.64 12.57
CA ASN A 1 -24.98 -19.11 11.54
C ASN A 1 -25.50 -17.77 11.08
N LEU A 2 -24.84 -16.69 11.53
CA LEU A 2 -25.13 -15.33 11.10
C LEU A 2 -24.08 -14.89 10.06
N TYR A 3 -24.44 -13.98 9.17
CA TYR A 3 -23.45 -13.28 8.35
C TYR A 3 -22.47 -12.56 9.28
N PRO A 4 -21.19 -12.40 8.86
CA PRO A 4 -20.29 -11.50 9.56
C PRO A 4 -20.80 -10.05 9.45
N ASP A 5 -20.17 -9.13 10.17
CA ASP A 5 -20.48 -7.70 10.05
C ASP A 5 -20.27 -7.19 8.62
N ALA A 6 -21.11 -6.27 8.18
CA ALA A 6 -21.01 -5.70 6.83
C ALA A 6 -19.67 -4.99 6.59
N ARG A 7 -19.12 -4.39 7.65
CA ARG A 7 -17.80 -3.79 7.71
C ARG A 7 -17.04 -4.32 8.92
N PRO A 8 -15.72 -4.53 8.84
CA PRO A 8 -14.93 -5.07 9.94
C PRO A 8 -14.50 -3.97 10.92
N ASP A 9 -15.45 -3.27 11.55
CA ASP A 9 -15.21 -2.10 12.39
C ASP A 9 -14.26 -2.38 13.56
N GLN A 10 -14.31 -3.60 14.11
CA GLN A 10 -13.37 -4.01 15.16
C GLN A 10 -11.93 -4.04 14.65
N ILE A 11 -11.70 -4.54 13.43
CA ILE A 11 -10.36 -4.53 12.81
C ILE A 11 -9.93 -3.08 12.56
N SER A 12 -10.81 -2.26 12.00
CA SER A 12 -10.53 -0.86 11.70
C SER A 12 -10.07 -0.10 12.95
N SER A 13 -10.79 -0.26 14.08
CA SER A 13 -10.44 0.38 15.35
C SER A 13 -9.08 -0.09 15.92
N LEU A 14 -8.76 -1.39 15.81
CA LEU A 14 -7.46 -1.93 16.24
C LEU A 14 -6.31 -1.44 15.36
N VAL A 15 -6.52 -1.40 14.05
CA VAL A 15 -5.54 -0.88 13.09
C VAL A 15 -5.31 0.62 13.33
N SER A 16 -6.37 1.39 13.56
CA SER A 16 -6.31 2.82 13.91
C SER A 16 -5.41 3.04 15.12
N SER A 17 -5.63 2.28 16.18
CA SER A 17 -4.82 2.35 17.40
C SER A 17 -3.37 1.91 17.16
N TYR A 18 -3.15 0.85 16.39
CA TYR A 18 -1.81 0.31 16.09
C TYR A 18 -0.98 1.26 15.23
N LEU A 19 -1.59 1.88 14.22
CA LEU A 19 -0.91 2.78 13.28
C LEU A 19 -0.91 4.24 13.76
N ASP A 20 -1.70 4.57 14.78
CA ASP A 20 -1.91 5.95 15.25
C ASP A 20 -2.45 6.85 14.12
N VAL A 21 -3.50 6.38 13.44
CA VAL A 21 -4.18 7.04 12.32
C VAL A 21 -5.68 7.08 12.61
N PRO A 22 -6.39 8.20 12.37
CA PRO A 22 -7.84 8.28 12.57
C PRO A 22 -8.60 7.18 11.82
N ASN A 23 -9.65 6.63 12.42
CA ASN A 23 -10.40 5.51 11.87
C ASN A 23 -11.06 5.83 10.52
N GLU A 24 -11.48 7.08 10.33
CA GLU A 24 -12.05 7.61 9.09
C GLU A 24 -11.05 7.71 7.92
N ASN A 25 -9.77 7.58 8.22
CA ASN A 25 -8.67 7.55 7.25
C ASN A 25 -8.24 6.12 6.86
N ILE A 26 -8.98 5.10 7.32
CA ILE A 26 -8.62 3.69 7.16
C ILE A 26 -9.72 2.93 6.44
N VAL A 27 -9.31 2.13 5.45
CA VAL A 27 -10.19 1.15 4.79
C VAL A 27 -9.54 -0.23 4.89
N ILE A 28 -10.28 -1.19 5.48
CA ILE A 28 -9.82 -2.58 5.59
C ILE A 28 -10.14 -3.34 4.31
N THR A 29 -9.15 -4.05 3.77
CA THR A 29 -9.23 -4.79 2.50
C THR A 29 -8.74 -6.23 2.65
N ARG A 30 -9.12 -7.11 1.72
CA ARG A 30 -8.65 -8.52 1.69
C ARG A 30 -7.22 -8.62 1.15
N GLY A 31 -6.28 -8.07 1.95
CA GLY A 31 -4.88 -7.87 1.59
C GLY A 31 -4.65 -6.62 0.74
N SER A 32 -3.40 -6.17 0.64
CA SER A 32 -3.03 -5.01 -0.20
C SER A 32 -3.38 -5.22 -1.68
N THR A 33 -3.49 -6.46 -2.15
CA THR A 33 -3.91 -6.77 -3.53
C THR A 33 -5.35 -6.32 -3.82
N GLU A 34 -6.30 -6.49 -2.89
CA GLU A 34 -7.64 -5.90 -3.07
C GLU A 34 -7.58 -4.37 -2.99
N ALA A 35 -6.71 -3.80 -2.14
CA ALA A 35 -6.54 -2.35 -2.09
C ALA A 35 -6.07 -1.77 -3.44
N ILE A 36 -5.15 -2.45 -4.13
CA ILE A 36 -4.72 -2.09 -5.49
C ILE A 36 -5.91 -2.15 -6.46
N ASP A 37 -6.64 -3.27 -6.48
CA ASP A 37 -7.80 -3.46 -7.35
C ASP A 37 -8.86 -2.38 -7.14
N VAL A 38 -9.27 -2.15 -5.89
CA VAL A 38 -10.31 -1.15 -5.59
C VAL A 38 -9.85 0.28 -5.87
N ALA A 39 -8.57 0.60 -5.68
CA ALA A 39 -8.03 1.90 -6.05
C ALA A 39 -8.14 2.14 -7.57
N ILE A 40 -7.71 1.17 -8.39
CA ILE A 40 -7.82 1.27 -9.85
C ILE A 40 -9.30 1.38 -10.27
N ARG A 41 -10.19 0.55 -9.73
CA ARG A 41 -11.64 0.59 -10.05
C ARG A 41 -12.32 1.88 -9.63
N THR A 42 -11.84 2.53 -8.57
CA THR A 42 -12.45 3.75 -8.05
C THR A 42 -12.02 4.97 -8.86
N PHE A 43 -10.75 5.07 -9.25
CA PHE A 43 -10.18 6.31 -9.77
C PHE A 43 -9.86 6.27 -11.26
N CYS A 44 -9.87 5.09 -11.91
CA CYS A 44 -9.53 4.97 -13.32
C CYS A 44 -10.75 4.57 -14.17
N ILE A 45 -10.99 5.30 -15.25
CA ILE A 45 -12.00 4.97 -16.26
C ILE A 45 -11.36 4.03 -17.28
N PRO A 46 -11.94 2.82 -17.53
CA PRO A 46 -11.42 1.87 -18.52
C PRO A 46 -11.27 2.49 -19.90
N ASN A 47 -10.21 2.14 -20.61
CA ASN A 47 -9.86 2.61 -21.97
C ASN A 47 -9.64 4.13 -22.10
N LYS A 48 -9.60 4.86 -20.98
CA LYS A 48 -9.39 6.31 -20.98
C LYS A 48 -8.21 6.69 -20.10
N ASP A 49 -8.21 6.25 -18.84
CA ASP A 49 -7.22 6.65 -17.88
C ASP A 49 -6.04 5.66 -17.85
N GLY A 50 -4.93 6.06 -17.22
CA GLY A 50 -3.73 5.28 -17.07
C GLY A 50 -3.25 5.18 -15.63
N ILE A 51 -2.39 4.20 -15.38
CA ILE A 51 -1.54 4.12 -14.20
C ILE A 51 -0.08 4.25 -14.60
N LEU A 52 0.77 4.73 -13.69
CA LEU A 52 2.23 4.76 -13.85
C LEU A 52 2.87 3.80 -12.85
N VAL A 53 3.85 3.03 -13.31
CA VAL A 53 4.64 2.09 -12.49
C VAL A 53 6.12 2.20 -12.81
N PHE A 54 6.97 1.75 -11.89
CA PHE A 54 8.44 1.83 -11.99
C PHE A 54 9.08 0.43 -11.97
N PRO A 55 9.15 -0.27 -13.13
CA PRO A 55 9.78 -1.60 -13.19
C PRO A 55 11.30 -1.55 -12.94
N PRO A 56 11.89 -2.62 -12.29
CA PRO A 56 11.20 -3.83 -11.79
C PRO A 56 10.33 -3.53 -10.55
N THR A 57 9.07 -3.95 -10.57
CA THR A 57 8.11 -3.70 -9.49
C THR A 57 7.11 -4.85 -9.34
N PHE A 58 6.18 -4.74 -8.41
CA PHE A 58 5.21 -5.78 -8.12
C PHE A 58 4.21 -5.95 -9.30
N GLU A 59 4.13 -7.15 -9.85
CA GLU A 59 3.36 -7.45 -11.08
C GLU A 59 1.85 -7.26 -10.94
N MET A 60 1.32 -7.27 -9.72
CA MET A 60 -0.13 -7.13 -9.51
C MET A 60 -0.67 -5.76 -9.90
N TYR A 61 0.15 -4.73 -9.98
CA TYR A 61 -0.28 -3.43 -10.52
C TYR A 61 -0.71 -3.58 -11.98
N LYS A 62 0.15 -4.24 -12.79
CA LYS A 62 -0.17 -4.57 -14.18
C LYS A 62 -1.38 -5.47 -14.28
N PHE A 63 -1.44 -6.54 -13.47
CA PHE A 63 -2.54 -7.49 -13.50
C PHE A 63 -3.89 -6.79 -13.33
N TYR A 64 -4.04 -5.94 -12.32
CA TYR A 64 -5.30 -5.25 -12.07
C TYR A 64 -5.59 -4.13 -13.08
N ALA A 65 -4.57 -3.47 -13.62
CA ALA A 65 -4.76 -2.54 -14.72
C ALA A 65 -5.31 -3.26 -15.96
N ASP A 66 -4.73 -4.40 -16.34
CA ASP A 66 -5.18 -5.22 -17.47
C ASP A 66 -6.64 -5.71 -17.26
N VAL A 67 -6.97 -6.22 -16.04
CA VAL A 67 -8.33 -6.68 -15.72
C VAL A 67 -9.36 -5.56 -15.86
N GLN A 68 -8.99 -4.32 -15.50
CA GLN A 68 -9.86 -3.16 -15.58
C GLN A 68 -9.84 -2.48 -16.97
N GLY A 69 -8.95 -2.89 -17.87
CA GLY A 69 -8.76 -2.21 -19.17
C GLY A 69 -8.20 -0.79 -19.03
N VAL A 70 -7.35 -0.58 -18.04
CA VAL A 70 -6.67 0.69 -17.77
C VAL A 70 -5.28 0.67 -18.40
N ASN A 71 -4.88 1.76 -19.04
CA ASN A 71 -3.56 1.86 -19.68
C ASN A 71 -2.45 1.82 -18.60
N MET A 72 -1.31 1.19 -18.92
CA MET A 72 -0.16 1.19 -18.04
C MET A 72 1.01 1.91 -18.69
N HIS A 73 1.49 2.96 -18.05
CA HIS A 73 2.73 3.66 -18.38
C HIS A 73 3.87 3.15 -17.50
N THR A 74 5.08 3.15 -18.03
CA THR A 74 6.26 2.67 -17.31
C THR A 74 7.41 3.65 -17.43
N ILE A 75 8.08 3.93 -16.33
CA ILE A 75 9.40 4.55 -16.28
C ILE A 75 10.30 3.57 -15.57
N LEU A 76 11.37 3.09 -16.24
CA LEU A 76 12.28 2.12 -15.65
C LEU A 76 13.06 2.75 -14.50
N LEU A 77 13.31 1.98 -13.45
CA LEU A 77 14.25 2.35 -12.41
C LEU A 77 15.67 2.44 -12.99
N ASP A 78 16.48 3.36 -12.48
CA ASP A 78 17.86 3.54 -12.93
C ASP A 78 18.78 2.45 -12.35
N GLU A 79 19.03 1.41 -13.14
CA GLU A 79 19.88 0.28 -12.77
C GLU A 79 21.32 0.73 -12.46
N ASN A 80 21.83 1.73 -13.17
CA ASN A 80 23.18 2.23 -12.97
C ASN A 80 23.33 3.04 -11.68
N ASN A 81 22.21 3.45 -11.09
CA ASN A 81 22.15 4.19 -9.83
C ASN A 81 21.36 3.44 -8.75
N GLY A 82 21.63 2.14 -8.61
CA GLY A 82 21.04 1.32 -7.54
C GLY A 82 19.54 1.15 -7.62
N TYR A 83 18.97 1.17 -8.82
CA TYR A 83 17.51 1.09 -9.06
C TYR A 83 16.74 2.25 -8.42
N SER A 84 17.31 3.44 -8.40
CA SER A 84 16.62 4.65 -7.95
C SER A 84 15.53 5.08 -8.95
N LEU A 85 14.60 5.93 -8.48
CA LEU A 85 13.63 6.59 -9.36
C LEU A 85 14.37 7.53 -10.32
N ASP A 86 14.14 7.38 -11.63
CA ASP A 86 14.62 8.34 -12.64
C ASP A 86 13.80 9.63 -12.56
N MET A 87 14.19 10.52 -11.66
CA MET A 87 13.48 11.78 -11.44
C MET A 87 13.39 12.65 -12.68
N LYS A 88 14.37 12.59 -13.57
CA LYS A 88 14.33 13.35 -14.82
C LYS A 88 13.25 12.83 -15.76
N ALA A 89 13.14 11.51 -15.91
CA ALA A 89 12.09 10.91 -16.72
C ALA A 89 10.70 11.14 -16.10
N ILE A 90 10.59 11.11 -14.77
CA ILE A 90 9.33 11.39 -14.05
C ILE A 90 8.88 12.83 -14.28
N GLU A 91 9.77 13.80 -14.14
CA GLU A 91 9.45 15.23 -14.33
C GLU A 91 9.11 15.58 -15.79
N MET A 92 9.58 14.79 -16.74
CA MET A 92 9.23 14.94 -18.16
C MET A 92 7.93 14.22 -18.53
N PHE A 93 7.44 13.32 -17.70
CA PHE A 93 6.18 12.61 -17.92
C PHE A 93 4.99 13.55 -17.71
N ASP A 94 4.03 13.57 -18.65
CA ASP A 94 2.80 14.34 -18.50
C ASP A 94 1.92 13.72 -17.40
N PRO A 95 1.77 14.38 -16.23
CA PRO A 95 1.07 13.81 -15.09
C PRO A 95 -0.42 13.54 -15.37
N ASN A 96 -1.02 14.18 -16.39
CA ASN A 96 -2.42 13.96 -16.76
C ASN A 96 -2.64 12.58 -17.42
N GLN A 97 -1.60 11.89 -17.85
CA GLN A 97 -1.71 10.54 -18.41
C GLN A 97 -1.85 9.44 -17.35
N SER A 98 -1.62 9.77 -16.06
CA SER A 98 -1.73 8.80 -14.96
C SER A 98 -2.67 9.30 -13.87
N LYS A 99 -3.69 8.49 -13.56
CA LYS A 99 -4.58 8.73 -12.40
C LYS A 99 -4.03 8.14 -11.12
N LEU A 100 -3.26 7.05 -11.22
CA LEU A 100 -2.61 6.41 -10.09
C LEU A 100 -1.14 6.12 -10.42
N THR A 101 -0.24 6.59 -9.58
CA THR A 101 1.20 6.29 -9.69
C THR A 101 1.60 5.38 -8.54
N PHE A 102 2.04 4.15 -8.84
CA PHE A 102 2.39 3.14 -7.84
C PHE A 102 3.88 3.16 -7.52
N ILE A 103 4.22 3.31 -6.25
CA ILE A 103 5.58 3.23 -5.71
C ILE A 103 5.61 2.14 -4.65
N SER A 104 6.40 1.06 -4.85
CA SER A 104 6.63 0.02 -3.85
C SER A 104 7.88 0.36 -3.04
N SER A 105 7.72 0.69 -1.75
CA SER A 105 8.84 1.03 -0.85
C SER A 105 8.54 0.51 0.57
N PRO A 106 9.33 -0.40 1.14
CA PRO A 106 10.44 -1.15 0.51
C PRO A 106 9.99 -1.92 -0.74
N SER A 107 10.85 -1.95 -1.75
CA SER A 107 10.53 -2.44 -3.08
C SER A 107 10.38 -3.97 -3.15
N ASN A 108 9.40 -4.43 -3.89
CA ASN A 108 9.30 -5.81 -4.38
C ASN A 108 9.49 -5.81 -5.90
N PRO A 109 10.51 -6.50 -6.49
CA PRO A 109 11.31 -7.57 -5.87
C PRO A 109 12.66 -7.14 -5.28
N LEU A 110 13.06 -5.89 -5.38
CA LEU A 110 14.46 -5.47 -5.19
C LEU A 110 14.87 -5.32 -3.71
N GLY A 111 13.91 -5.10 -2.79
CA GLY A 111 14.15 -5.02 -1.35
C GLY A 111 14.78 -3.70 -0.87
N HIS A 112 15.00 -2.72 -1.74
CA HIS A 112 15.52 -1.41 -1.35
C HIS A 112 14.41 -0.40 -1.02
N VAL A 113 14.75 0.69 -0.38
CA VAL A 113 13.88 1.80 -0.03
C VAL A 113 14.25 3.01 -0.90
N PHE A 114 13.27 3.70 -1.44
CA PHE A 114 13.50 4.97 -2.12
C PHE A 114 13.71 6.08 -1.10
N SER A 115 14.50 7.11 -1.46
CA SER A 115 14.68 8.27 -0.59
C SER A 115 13.38 9.06 -0.41
N ASP A 116 13.18 9.61 0.78
CA ASP A 116 12.03 10.45 1.11
C ASP A 116 11.90 11.62 0.15
N GLU A 117 13.02 12.26 -0.18
CA GLU A 117 13.08 13.37 -1.13
C GLU A 117 12.52 12.97 -2.49
N SER A 118 12.91 11.80 -3.02
CA SER A 118 12.41 11.35 -4.32
C SER A 118 10.91 11.04 -4.28
N ILE A 119 10.42 10.43 -3.19
CA ILE A 119 8.98 10.16 -3.01
C ILE A 119 8.20 11.48 -2.92
N TYR A 120 8.67 12.45 -2.15
CA TYR A 120 8.01 13.77 -2.03
C TYR A 120 7.93 14.50 -3.37
N ARG A 121 9.02 14.50 -4.16
CA ARG A 121 9.00 15.11 -5.50
C ARG A 121 8.00 14.44 -6.43
N VAL A 122 7.82 13.13 -6.34
CA VAL A 122 6.77 12.42 -7.10
C VAL A 122 5.38 12.88 -6.61
N CYS A 123 5.15 12.95 -5.30
CA CYS A 123 3.88 13.44 -4.76
C CYS A 123 3.55 14.85 -5.23
N GLU A 124 4.54 15.76 -5.23
CA GLU A 124 4.41 17.13 -5.72
C GLU A 124 4.09 17.18 -7.22
N HIS A 125 4.80 16.40 -8.03
CA HIS A 125 4.62 16.39 -9.50
C HIS A 125 3.19 15.97 -9.91
N PHE A 126 2.56 15.07 -9.16
CA PHE A 126 1.21 14.59 -9.45
C PHE A 126 0.10 15.23 -8.59
N SER A 127 0.42 16.23 -7.75
CA SER A 127 -0.52 16.80 -6.76
C SER A 127 -1.85 17.30 -7.34
N GLU A 128 -1.82 17.88 -8.56
CA GLU A 128 -3.00 18.45 -9.22
C GLU A 128 -3.68 17.47 -10.21
N SER A 129 -3.10 16.29 -10.47
CA SER A 129 -3.53 15.44 -11.59
C SER A 129 -3.88 14.01 -11.22
N GLY A 130 -3.28 13.46 -10.16
CA GLY A 130 -3.43 12.06 -9.80
C GLY A 130 -3.04 11.74 -8.38
N LEU A 131 -3.28 10.48 -7.99
CA LEU A 131 -2.98 9.98 -6.67
C LEU A 131 -1.71 9.11 -6.69
N ILE A 132 -0.92 9.20 -5.64
CA ILE A 132 0.25 8.34 -5.42
C ILE A 132 -0.18 7.16 -4.55
N VAL A 133 -0.01 5.94 -5.04
CA VAL A 133 -0.22 4.72 -4.26
C VAL A 133 1.14 4.24 -3.74
N LEU A 134 1.43 4.54 -2.49
CA LEU A 134 2.64 4.12 -1.81
C LEU A 134 2.42 2.75 -1.16
N ASP A 135 2.96 1.71 -1.79
CA ASP A 135 2.83 0.33 -1.30
C ASP A 135 3.90 0.03 -0.25
N GLY A 136 3.48 0.09 1.02
CA GLY A 136 4.27 -0.19 2.20
C GLY A 136 4.10 -1.63 2.73
N ALA A 137 3.93 -2.63 1.85
CA ALA A 137 3.73 -4.01 2.28
C ALA A 137 4.87 -4.59 3.12
N TYR A 138 6.06 -3.99 3.06
CA TYR A 138 7.27 -4.44 3.76
C TYR A 138 7.84 -3.41 4.74
N VAL A 139 7.11 -2.36 5.04
CA VAL A 139 7.60 -1.24 5.86
C VAL A 139 8.01 -1.63 7.29
N GLU A 140 7.45 -2.70 7.84
CA GLU A 140 7.85 -3.18 9.16
C GLU A 140 9.29 -3.74 9.20
N PHE A 141 9.91 -3.97 8.04
CA PHE A 141 11.30 -4.42 7.91
C PHE A 141 12.29 -3.27 7.63
N ASP A 142 11.81 -2.04 7.73
CA ASP A 142 12.58 -0.83 7.57
C ASP A 142 12.52 0.02 8.84
N ASP A 143 13.66 0.63 9.22
CA ASP A 143 13.76 1.45 10.43
C ASP A 143 13.25 2.90 10.17
N ASP A 144 13.32 3.37 8.92
CA ASP A 144 12.91 4.71 8.52
C ASP A 144 11.45 4.74 8.08
N ASN A 145 10.60 5.40 8.87
CA ASN A 145 9.15 5.39 8.66
C ASN A 145 8.63 6.75 8.18
N ILE A 146 8.79 7.04 6.91
CA ILE A 146 8.28 8.27 6.24
C ILE A 146 6.75 8.36 6.23
N TYR A 147 6.04 7.27 6.48
CA TYR A 147 4.63 7.11 6.16
C TYR A 147 3.68 8.05 6.94
N LYS A 148 4.01 8.39 8.19
CA LYS A 148 3.22 9.37 8.97
C LYS A 148 3.42 10.78 8.44
N ASP A 149 4.64 11.12 8.07
CA ASP A 149 4.99 12.44 7.56
C ASP A 149 4.36 12.69 6.19
N ILE A 150 4.42 11.72 5.28
CA ILE A 150 3.88 11.86 3.93
C ILE A 150 2.36 12.07 3.93
N LEU A 151 1.62 11.34 4.77
CA LEU A 151 0.17 11.49 4.90
C LEU A 151 -0.24 12.83 5.51
N SER A 152 0.63 13.46 6.29
CA SER A 152 0.38 14.80 6.83
C SER A 152 0.69 15.92 5.84
N ARG A 153 1.57 15.67 4.86
CA ARG A 153 2.03 16.67 3.88
C ARG A 153 1.23 16.65 2.58
N PHE A 154 0.74 15.47 2.18
CA PHE A 154 0.16 15.28 0.85
C PHE A 154 -1.23 14.67 0.93
N GLU A 155 -2.22 15.38 0.41
CA GLU A 155 -3.61 14.90 0.35
C GLU A 155 -3.83 13.89 -0.79
N ASN A 156 -2.92 13.83 -1.77
CA ASN A 156 -2.99 12.96 -2.93
C ASN A 156 -2.28 11.61 -2.73
N VAL A 157 -2.10 11.15 -1.48
CA VAL A 157 -1.43 9.88 -1.18
C VAL A 157 -2.42 8.85 -0.67
N ILE A 158 -2.33 7.65 -1.24
CA ILE A 158 -2.92 6.40 -0.73
C ILE A 158 -1.77 5.51 -0.27
N MET A 159 -1.77 5.15 1.00
CA MET A 159 -0.79 4.20 1.53
C MET A 159 -1.40 2.81 1.67
N LEU A 160 -0.68 1.79 1.25
CA LEU A 160 -1.06 0.40 1.42
C LEU A 160 -0.23 -0.28 2.51
N ARG A 161 -0.90 -1.05 3.37
CA ARG A 161 -0.27 -1.88 4.40
C ARG A 161 -0.88 -3.27 4.36
N THR A 162 -0.20 -4.26 4.92
CA THR A 162 -0.70 -5.64 4.95
C THR A 162 -0.24 -6.39 6.20
N LEU A 163 -1.12 -7.21 6.76
CA LEU A 163 -0.74 -8.14 7.81
C LEU A 163 -0.17 -9.46 7.26
N SER A 164 -0.08 -9.60 5.94
CA SER A 164 0.40 -10.82 5.28
C SER A 164 1.89 -11.11 5.51
N LYS A 165 2.71 -10.09 5.76
CA LYS A 165 4.18 -10.16 5.81
C LYS A 165 4.67 -10.21 7.26
N ALA A 166 4.89 -9.07 7.88
CA ALA A 166 5.42 -8.96 9.23
C ALA A 166 4.61 -9.70 10.29
N PHE A 167 3.29 -9.75 10.15
CA PHE A 167 2.40 -10.47 11.07
C PHE A 167 2.20 -11.95 10.72
N GLY A 168 2.71 -12.43 9.58
CA GLY A 168 2.58 -13.83 9.17
C GLY A 168 1.16 -14.26 8.80
N LEU A 169 0.24 -13.32 8.51
CA LEU A 169 -1.17 -13.57 8.25
C LEU A 169 -1.52 -13.64 6.74
N ALA A 170 -0.62 -14.15 5.92
CA ALA A 170 -0.85 -14.22 4.48
C ALA A 170 -2.16 -14.97 4.11
N GLY A 171 -2.49 -16.04 4.82
CA GLY A 171 -3.71 -16.83 4.61
C GLY A 171 -5.00 -16.16 5.12
N VAL A 172 -4.90 -15.20 6.04
CA VAL A 172 -6.05 -14.49 6.61
C VAL A 172 -6.59 -13.41 5.67
N ARG A 173 -5.74 -12.91 4.77
CA ARG A 173 -6.07 -11.88 3.79
C ARG A 173 -6.54 -10.57 4.42
N CYS A 174 -5.72 -9.94 5.25
CA CYS A 174 -5.99 -8.62 5.80
C CYS A 174 -4.96 -7.60 5.30
N GLY A 175 -5.44 -6.56 4.65
CA GLY A 175 -4.71 -5.37 4.22
C GLY A 175 -5.40 -4.11 4.70
N VAL A 176 -4.68 -3.01 4.60
CA VAL A 176 -5.13 -1.70 5.03
C VAL A 176 -4.78 -0.69 3.95
N LEU A 177 -5.74 0.12 3.60
CA LEU A 177 -5.56 1.32 2.80
C LEU A 177 -5.73 2.52 3.72
N ILE A 178 -4.80 3.46 3.66
CA ILE A 178 -4.81 4.68 4.48
C ILE A 178 -4.72 5.88 3.55
N SER A 179 -5.60 6.86 3.74
CA SER A 179 -5.61 8.08 2.93
C SER A 179 -6.42 9.18 3.63
N SER A 180 -6.67 10.29 2.93
CA SER A 180 -7.64 11.29 3.38
C SER A 180 -9.03 10.67 3.54
N GLN A 181 -9.84 11.21 4.44
CA GLN A 181 -11.21 10.74 4.67
C GLN A 181 -12.03 10.72 3.38
N GLU A 182 -11.87 11.71 2.53
CA GLU A 182 -12.59 11.79 1.26
C GLU A 182 -12.24 10.61 0.34
N ILE A 183 -10.97 10.31 0.15
CA ILE A 183 -10.49 9.17 -0.65
C ILE A 183 -11.02 7.86 -0.08
N CYS A 184 -10.95 7.67 1.24
CA CYS A 184 -11.46 6.49 1.91
C CYS A 184 -12.95 6.29 1.65
N GLN A 185 -13.77 7.34 1.70
CA GLN A 185 -15.20 7.28 1.41
C GLN A 185 -15.50 6.85 -0.03
N TYR A 186 -14.69 7.27 -1.02
CA TYR A 186 -14.86 6.78 -2.41
C TYR A 186 -14.51 5.30 -2.52
N ILE A 187 -13.41 4.86 -1.92
CA ILE A 187 -12.97 3.46 -1.92
C ILE A 187 -14.02 2.55 -1.26
N GLU A 188 -14.58 2.95 -0.12
CA GLU A 188 -15.58 2.17 0.60
C GLU A 188 -16.85 1.85 -0.21
N ARG A 189 -17.22 2.74 -1.14
CA ARG A 189 -18.39 2.51 -2.02
C ARG A 189 -18.19 1.35 -3.00
N VAL A 190 -16.94 0.99 -3.27
CA VAL A 190 -16.57 -0.06 -4.23
C VAL A 190 -16.33 -1.41 -3.55
N ILE A 191 -16.02 -1.42 -2.25
CA ILE A 191 -15.77 -2.65 -1.49
C ILE A 191 -17.10 -3.35 -1.17
N PRO A 192 -17.26 -4.65 -1.54
CA PRO A 192 -18.45 -5.40 -1.18
C PRO A 192 -18.63 -5.53 0.35
N PRO A 193 -19.86 -5.49 0.87
CA PRO A 193 -20.11 -5.79 2.27
C PRO A 193 -19.82 -7.28 2.58
N TYR A 194 -19.66 -7.60 3.86
CA TYR A 194 -19.44 -8.98 4.35
C TYR A 194 -18.14 -9.62 3.82
N SER A 195 -17.15 -8.82 3.49
CA SER A 195 -15.90 -9.27 2.87
C SER A 195 -14.99 -10.09 3.79
N PHE A 196 -15.18 -9.99 5.10
CA PHE A 196 -14.37 -10.69 6.11
C PHE A 196 -15.17 -11.77 6.82
N SER A 197 -14.65 -12.99 6.82
CA SER A 197 -15.22 -14.08 7.63
C SER A 197 -14.90 -13.88 9.11
N THR A 198 -15.78 -14.37 9.99
CA THR A 198 -15.57 -14.30 11.44
C THR A 198 -14.22 -14.91 11.89
N PRO A 199 -13.75 -16.06 11.37
CA PRO A 199 -12.42 -16.57 11.70
C PRO A 199 -11.28 -15.61 11.29
N ALA A 200 -11.40 -14.94 10.14
CA ALA A 200 -10.41 -13.95 9.72
C ALA A 200 -10.38 -12.76 10.66
N VAL A 201 -11.53 -12.23 11.06
CA VAL A 201 -11.67 -11.15 12.04
C VAL A 201 -10.97 -11.52 13.35
N ASN A 202 -11.28 -12.70 13.91
CA ASN A 202 -10.70 -13.18 15.17
C ASN A 202 -9.16 -13.32 15.08
N SER A 203 -8.63 -13.84 13.97
CA SER A 203 -7.19 -13.97 13.76
C SER A 203 -6.49 -12.60 13.72
N VAL A 204 -7.12 -11.59 13.13
CA VAL A 204 -6.59 -10.21 13.11
C VAL A 204 -6.60 -9.60 14.50
N ILE A 205 -7.72 -9.76 15.24
CA ILE A 205 -7.84 -9.26 16.62
C ILE A 205 -6.74 -9.87 17.50
N GLU A 206 -6.50 -11.18 17.42
CA GLU A 206 -5.43 -11.85 18.17
C GLU A 206 -4.05 -11.30 17.79
N SER A 207 -3.78 -11.11 16.49
CA SER A 207 -2.48 -10.62 16.00
C SER A 207 -2.20 -9.17 16.34
N LEU A 208 -3.22 -8.34 16.49
CA LEU A 208 -3.11 -6.93 16.90
C LEU A 208 -3.26 -6.72 18.41
N SER A 209 -3.36 -7.80 19.20
CA SER A 209 -3.21 -7.72 20.66
C SER A 209 -1.75 -7.39 21.04
N ASP A 210 -1.53 -6.94 22.28
CA ASP A 210 -0.17 -6.65 22.80
C ASP A 210 0.80 -7.82 22.61
N ASP A 211 0.32 -9.05 22.85
CA ASP A 211 1.14 -10.26 22.70
C ASP A 211 1.39 -10.61 21.22
N GLY A 212 0.40 -10.42 20.35
CA GLY A 212 0.52 -10.59 18.91
C GLY A 212 1.52 -9.61 18.30
N ILE A 213 1.45 -8.33 18.67
CA ILE A 213 2.40 -7.30 18.23
C ILE A 213 3.81 -7.63 18.69
N LYS A 214 4.00 -7.98 19.99
CA LYS A 214 5.31 -8.41 20.51
C LYS A 214 5.87 -9.63 19.79
N LYS A 215 5.00 -10.58 19.42
CA LYS A 215 5.41 -11.77 18.63
C LYS A 215 5.87 -11.36 17.23
N SER A 216 5.12 -10.48 16.53
CA SER A 216 5.50 -9.96 15.23
C SER A 216 6.85 -9.23 15.29
N GLN A 217 7.05 -8.34 16.27
CA GLN A 217 8.32 -7.63 16.47
C GLN A 217 9.52 -8.57 16.67
N ARG A 218 9.35 -9.64 17.45
CA ARG A 218 10.40 -10.68 17.61
C ARG A 218 10.73 -11.36 16.28
N ASN A 219 9.71 -11.71 15.49
CA ASN A 219 9.91 -12.35 14.19
C ASN A 219 10.61 -11.40 13.20
N ILE A 220 10.21 -10.14 13.15
CA ILE A 220 10.86 -9.09 12.35
C ILE A 220 12.35 -9.02 12.70
N LYS A 221 12.67 -8.95 14.01
CA LYS A 221 14.07 -8.90 14.45
C LYS A 221 14.89 -10.10 13.97
N VAL A 222 14.35 -11.31 14.08
CA VAL A 222 15.04 -12.53 13.59
C VAL A 222 15.32 -12.42 12.09
N ILE A 223 14.34 -12.00 11.29
CA ILE A 223 14.49 -11.84 9.82
C ILE A 223 15.55 -10.76 9.49
N LEU A 224 15.56 -9.65 10.22
CA LEU A 224 16.56 -8.60 10.03
C LEU A 224 17.98 -9.06 10.43
N ASP A 225 18.10 -9.83 11.49
CA ASP A 225 19.39 -10.40 11.92
C ASP A 225 19.89 -11.43 10.89
N ASP A 226 19.03 -12.32 10.39
CA ASP A 226 19.35 -13.28 9.33
C ASP A 226 19.75 -12.57 8.03
N ARG A 227 19.04 -11.50 7.64
CA ARG A 227 19.42 -10.68 6.47
C ARG A 227 20.83 -10.12 6.61
N LYS A 228 21.18 -9.56 7.77
CA LYS A 228 22.53 -9.04 8.03
C LYS A 228 23.59 -10.12 7.92
N TRP A 229 23.30 -11.32 8.41
CA TRP A 229 24.23 -12.46 8.33
C TRP A 229 24.43 -12.94 6.89
N LEU A 230 23.37 -13.00 6.08
CA LEU A 230 23.45 -13.40 4.66
C LEU A 230 24.19 -12.39 3.78
N SER A 231 24.26 -11.13 4.20
CA SER A 231 24.90 -10.04 3.44
C SER A 231 26.39 -9.88 3.76
N GLN A 232 26.97 -10.70 4.65
CA GLN A 232 28.39 -10.76 5.00
C GLN A 232 29.15 -11.76 4.14
#